data_01cf454766cf4351e9568dabb0163ba0
#
_entry.id   01cf454766cf4351e9568dabb0163ba0
#
_cell.length_a   1.000
_cell.length_b   1.000
_cell.length_c   1.000
_cell.angle_alpha   90.00
_cell.angle_beta   90.00
_cell.angle_gamma   90.00
#
_symmetry.space_group_name_H-M   'P 1'
#
loop_
_entity.id
_entity.type
_entity.pdbx_description
1 polymer ?
#
loop_
_entity_poly.entity_id
_entity_poly.type
_entity_poly.pdbx_seq_one_letter_code
_entity_poly.pdbx_strand_id
1 'polypeptide(L)'
;MDSLSGVSCVPFAKDGFVPNYLLATSIDEEAPMYLENDSNVYVKFTLQKHFFRPDDGAAVDYRFPVVIYFNESSHILEIRYDSPRRDPNFSKGGNERLVLDCIRWLKEILDIKLFTCEHTNLISTIKNNPDGDTKIYKQMMELKSGGSAELTASADRDYVLPFTGELRELITENDELFHKSPEIRELLLQYLEEKEVTANYPYVYVKRVKPVETNSYIVKITFDFIDSKYTLLQHITGECKDLGKERMNDAIKYLCESGSFTQGAEI
;
A
#
# COMPACT_ATOMS: atom_id res chain seq x y z
N MET A 1 16.33 1.31 -11.64
CA MET A 1 15.40 1.27 -10.49
C MET A 1 14.25 0.30 -10.77
N ASP A 2 14.57 -0.90 -11.21
CA ASP A 2 13.55 -1.79 -11.75
C ASP A 2 12.88 -2.71 -10.70
N SER A 3 13.34 -2.67 -9.45
CA SER A 3 12.76 -3.48 -8.36
C SER A 3 12.49 -2.64 -7.12
N LEU A 4 11.44 -1.83 -7.16
CA LEU A 4 10.95 -1.15 -5.96
C LEU A 4 10.20 -2.15 -5.07
N SER A 5 10.64 -2.32 -3.84
CA SER A 5 10.01 -3.26 -2.89
C SER A 5 9.02 -2.61 -1.95
N GLY A 6 9.05 -1.29 -1.83
CA GLY A 6 8.14 -0.54 -0.97
C GLY A 6 7.84 0.85 -1.52
N VAL A 7 6.59 1.27 -1.39
CA VAL A 7 6.11 2.61 -1.73
C VAL A 7 5.25 3.08 -0.59
N SER A 8 5.55 4.27 -0.09
CA SER A 8 4.71 4.97 0.88
C SER A 8 3.99 6.11 0.18
N CYS A 9 2.68 6.18 0.30
CA CYS A 9 1.86 7.18 -0.35
C CYS A 9 1.16 8.05 0.69
N VAL A 10 1.08 9.34 0.40
CA VAL A 10 0.38 10.31 1.22
C VAL A 10 -0.16 11.42 0.33
N PRO A 11 -1.40 11.91 0.53
CA PRO A 11 -1.89 13.08 -0.15
C PRO A 11 -1.07 14.33 0.24
N PHE A 12 -0.94 15.27 -0.68
CA PHE A 12 -0.24 16.53 -0.44
C PHE A 12 -0.96 17.71 -1.07
N ALA A 13 -0.72 18.91 -0.53
CA ALA A 13 -1.08 20.17 -1.17
C ALA A 13 0.18 20.82 -1.76
N LYS A 14 0.06 21.35 -2.96
CA LYS A 14 1.20 21.89 -3.73
C LYS A 14 1.55 23.34 -3.36
N ASP A 15 0.70 24.03 -2.61
CA ASP A 15 0.90 25.42 -2.26
C ASP A 15 2.25 25.59 -1.49
N GLY A 16 3.17 26.35 -2.06
CA GLY A 16 4.48 26.55 -1.50
C GLY A 16 5.61 25.66 -2.05
N PHE A 17 5.30 24.71 -2.95
CA PHE A 17 6.34 23.91 -3.60
C PHE A 17 7.24 24.76 -4.49
N VAL A 18 8.52 24.86 -4.15
CA VAL A 18 9.53 25.60 -4.92
C VAL A 18 10.64 24.65 -5.34
N PRO A 19 10.63 24.16 -6.58
CA PRO A 19 11.57 23.14 -7.06
C PRO A 19 13.06 23.51 -6.87
N ASN A 20 13.40 24.78 -6.98
CA ASN A 20 14.77 25.24 -6.87
C ASN A 20 15.41 24.99 -5.49
N TYR A 21 14.63 24.89 -4.44
CA TYR A 21 15.15 24.55 -3.11
C TYR A 21 15.65 23.10 -3.03
N LEU A 22 15.08 22.22 -3.81
CA LEU A 22 15.46 20.81 -3.85
C LEU A 22 16.86 20.58 -4.39
N LEU A 23 17.34 21.49 -5.25
CA LEU A 23 18.68 21.40 -5.85
C LEU A 23 19.78 21.90 -4.91
N ALA A 24 19.43 22.73 -3.95
CA ALA A 24 20.39 23.35 -3.02
C ALA A 24 20.57 22.60 -1.71
N THR A 25 19.73 21.58 -1.46
CA THR A 25 19.66 20.88 -0.16
C THR A 25 19.84 19.39 -0.36
N SER A 26 20.57 18.76 0.54
CA SER A 26 20.78 17.32 0.52
C SER A 26 20.36 16.72 1.87
N ILE A 27 19.76 15.53 1.84
CA ILE A 27 19.50 14.74 3.06
C ILE A 27 20.79 14.08 3.54
N ASP A 28 21.70 13.84 2.60
CA ASP A 28 22.98 13.18 2.79
C ASP A 28 24.07 13.94 2.03
N GLU A 29 25.27 13.39 1.94
CA GLU A 29 26.44 14.01 1.30
C GLU A 29 26.25 14.36 -0.19
N GLU A 30 25.31 13.69 -0.88
CA GLU A 30 25.01 13.97 -2.29
C GLU A 30 23.75 14.84 -2.42
N ALA A 31 23.86 15.93 -3.18
CA ALA A 31 22.70 16.77 -3.51
C ALA A 31 21.61 15.97 -4.22
N PRO A 32 20.33 16.21 -3.90
CA PRO A 32 19.23 15.51 -4.56
C PRO A 32 19.17 15.86 -6.05
N MET A 33 18.87 14.86 -6.88
CA MET A 33 18.57 15.06 -8.29
C MET A 33 17.10 15.39 -8.47
N TYR A 34 16.82 16.45 -9.19
CA TYR A 34 15.49 16.93 -9.51
C TYR A 34 15.16 16.69 -10.98
N LEU A 35 13.94 16.22 -11.25
CA LEU A 35 13.40 16.09 -12.59
C LEU A 35 11.91 16.46 -12.57
N GLU A 36 11.53 17.37 -13.46
CA GLU A 36 10.14 17.71 -13.73
C GLU A 36 9.77 17.22 -15.13
N ASN A 37 8.64 16.55 -15.24
CA ASN A 37 8.11 16.06 -16.51
C ASN A 37 6.58 16.17 -16.49
N ASP A 38 6.03 17.00 -17.38
CA ASP A 38 4.61 17.37 -17.44
C ASP A 38 4.11 17.87 -16.07
N SER A 39 3.14 17.15 -15.50
CA SER A 39 2.57 17.44 -14.19
C SER A 39 3.20 16.63 -13.05
N ASN A 40 4.38 16.08 -13.24
CA ASN A 40 5.01 15.20 -12.27
C ASN A 40 6.39 15.72 -11.86
N VAL A 41 6.68 15.65 -10.58
CA VAL A 41 7.97 16.05 -10.03
C VAL A 41 8.62 14.88 -9.33
N TYR A 42 9.88 14.64 -9.62
CA TYR A 42 10.69 13.58 -9.05
C TYR A 42 11.90 14.17 -8.34
N VAL A 43 12.13 13.74 -7.11
CA VAL A 43 13.35 14.05 -6.36
C VAL A 43 14.04 12.75 -5.98
N LYS A 44 15.27 12.57 -6.42
CA LYS A 44 16.04 11.35 -6.12
C LYS A 44 17.16 11.69 -5.15
N PHE A 45 17.20 10.96 -4.04
CA PHE A 45 18.31 10.93 -3.09
C PHE A 45 19.12 9.64 -3.29
N THR A 46 20.42 9.71 -3.05
CA THR A 46 21.29 8.54 -2.97
C THR A 46 21.92 8.51 -1.59
N LEU A 47 21.35 7.73 -0.70
CA LEU A 47 21.84 7.60 0.67
C LEU A 47 23.01 6.63 0.72
N GLN A 48 24.08 6.98 1.42
CA GLN A 48 25.14 6.05 1.76
C GLN A 48 24.78 5.35 3.07
N LYS A 49 24.82 4.04 3.08
CA LYS A 49 24.50 3.20 4.25
C LYS A 49 25.64 2.24 4.52
N HIS A 50 25.87 2.00 5.80
CA HIS A 50 26.90 1.08 6.29
C HIS A 50 26.24 0.03 7.18
N PHE A 51 26.64 -1.21 7.03
CA PHE A 51 26.29 -2.26 7.98
C PHE A 51 27.39 -3.30 8.08
N PHE A 52 27.44 -4.01 9.17
CA PHE A 52 28.33 -5.15 9.34
C PHE A 52 27.59 -6.44 9.07
N ARG A 53 28.14 -7.29 8.22
CA ARG A 53 27.54 -8.59 7.96
C ARG A 53 27.58 -9.44 9.23
N PRO A 54 26.45 -10.09 9.60
CA PRO A 54 26.43 -10.94 10.81
C PRO A 54 27.37 -12.14 10.75
N ASP A 55 27.65 -12.65 9.54
CA ASP A 55 28.36 -13.90 9.32
C ASP A 55 29.89 -13.77 9.55
N ASP A 56 30.48 -12.66 9.11
CA ASP A 56 31.95 -12.47 9.13
C ASP A 56 32.37 -11.11 9.71
N GLY A 57 31.42 -10.28 10.13
CA GLY A 57 31.69 -8.94 10.66
C GLY A 57 32.26 -7.95 9.64
N ALA A 58 32.28 -8.29 8.35
CA ALA A 58 32.79 -7.38 7.33
C ALA A 58 31.90 -6.16 7.16
N ALA A 59 32.52 -4.99 7.10
CA ALA A 59 31.81 -3.76 6.77
C ALA A 59 31.33 -3.77 5.30
N VAL A 60 30.09 -3.41 5.08
CA VAL A 60 29.49 -3.28 3.75
C VAL A 60 28.93 -1.89 3.58
N ASP A 61 29.45 -1.20 2.57
CA ASP A 61 28.93 0.07 2.13
C ASP A 61 28.06 -0.12 0.92
N TYR A 62 26.89 0.49 0.91
CA TYR A 62 26.01 0.43 -0.25
C TYR A 62 25.28 1.77 -0.46
N ARG A 63 24.99 2.04 -1.73
CA ARG A 63 24.17 3.19 -2.12
C ARG A 63 22.72 2.78 -2.15
N PHE A 64 21.89 3.58 -1.48
CA PHE A 64 20.48 3.34 -1.33
C PHE A 64 19.67 4.46 -1.98
N PRO A 65 19.09 4.25 -3.17
CA PRO A 65 18.31 5.26 -3.84
C PRO A 65 16.91 5.36 -3.23
N VAL A 66 16.47 6.59 -2.97
CA VAL A 66 15.09 6.93 -2.59
C VAL A 66 14.57 7.94 -3.60
N VAL A 67 13.38 7.74 -4.10
CA VAL A 67 12.71 8.65 -5.02
C VAL A 67 11.45 9.17 -4.37
N ILE A 68 11.36 10.46 -4.21
CA ILE A 68 10.12 11.15 -3.88
C ILE A 68 9.46 11.54 -5.20
N TYR A 69 8.21 11.17 -5.35
CA TYR A 69 7.42 11.42 -6.54
C TYR A 69 6.15 12.17 -6.18
N PHE A 70 5.98 13.34 -6.77
CA PHE A 70 4.77 14.14 -6.65
C PHE A 70 3.92 13.92 -7.89
N ASN A 71 2.76 13.33 -7.72
CA ASN A 71 1.77 13.16 -8.77
C ASN A 71 0.72 14.25 -8.62
N GLU A 72 0.78 15.27 -9.47
CA GLU A 72 -0.14 16.40 -9.41
C GLU A 72 -1.58 16.02 -9.78
N SER A 73 -1.76 15.11 -10.71
CA SER A 73 -3.10 14.73 -11.17
C SER A 73 -3.89 13.94 -10.12
N SER A 74 -3.22 13.16 -9.29
CA SER A 74 -3.84 12.40 -8.19
C SER A 74 -3.70 13.07 -6.82
N HIS A 75 -2.92 14.16 -6.72
CA HIS A 75 -2.53 14.81 -5.46
C HIS A 75 -1.90 13.83 -4.45
N ILE A 76 -1.10 12.88 -4.93
CA ILE A 76 -0.42 11.87 -4.13
C ILE A 76 1.09 12.12 -4.14
N LEU A 77 1.67 12.16 -2.95
CA LEU A 77 3.10 12.09 -2.75
C LEU A 77 3.49 10.64 -2.47
N GLU A 78 4.47 10.15 -3.21
CA GLU A 78 5.00 8.81 -3.06
C GLU A 78 6.47 8.86 -2.66
N ILE A 79 6.86 8.07 -1.67
CA ILE A 79 8.26 7.83 -1.32
C ILE A 79 8.59 6.41 -1.77
N ARG A 80 9.34 6.29 -2.87
CA ARG A 80 9.70 5.03 -3.50
C ARG A 80 11.11 4.62 -3.11
N TYR A 81 11.26 3.43 -2.59
CA TYR A 81 12.56 2.90 -2.17
C TYR A 81 12.61 1.38 -2.35
N ASP A 82 13.81 0.85 -2.40
CA ASP A 82 14.04 -0.60 -2.41
C ASP A 82 14.32 -1.10 -0.99
N SER A 83 14.09 -2.37 -0.72
CA SER A 83 14.45 -2.98 0.56
C SER A 83 15.81 -3.66 0.41
N PRO A 84 16.84 -3.19 1.11
CA PRO A 84 18.15 -3.83 1.05
C PRO A 84 18.07 -5.22 1.71
N ARG A 85 18.09 -6.25 0.88
CA ARG A 85 17.86 -7.66 1.27
C ARG A 85 18.81 -8.21 2.31
N ARG A 86 19.92 -7.52 2.58
CA ARG A 86 21.01 -8.01 3.45
C ARG A 86 21.31 -7.10 4.64
N ASP A 87 20.62 -5.98 4.79
CA ASP A 87 20.79 -5.09 5.93
C ASP A 87 19.85 -5.50 7.07
N PRO A 88 20.36 -6.14 8.14
CA PRO A 88 19.53 -6.56 9.27
C PRO A 88 18.95 -5.38 10.05
N ASN A 89 19.53 -4.19 9.94
CA ASN A 89 19.05 -2.99 10.62
C ASN A 89 17.86 -2.38 9.89
N PHE A 90 17.76 -2.62 8.57
CA PHE A 90 16.64 -2.11 7.78
C PHE A 90 15.33 -2.84 8.11
N SER A 91 15.39 -4.13 8.40
CA SER A 91 14.21 -4.94 8.78
C SER A 91 13.61 -4.60 10.15
N LYS A 92 14.36 -3.86 11.01
CA LYS A 92 13.94 -3.45 12.35
C LYS A 92 13.54 -1.97 12.38
N GLY A 93 12.48 -1.60 11.68
CA GLY A 93 11.98 -0.20 11.64
C GLY A 93 12.78 0.73 10.72
N GLY A 94 13.65 0.19 9.87
CA GLY A 94 14.42 0.99 8.91
C GLY A 94 13.53 1.68 7.87
N ASN A 95 12.46 1.00 7.44
CA ASN A 95 11.46 1.59 6.54
C ASN A 95 10.78 2.82 7.16
N GLU A 96 10.37 2.70 8.43
CA GLU A 96 9.71 3.77 9.16
C GLU A 96 10.61 4.98 9.30
N ARG A 97 11.86 4.78 9.74
CA ARG A 97 12.84 5.85 9.89
C ARG A 97 13.10 6.55 8.56
N LEU A 98 13.30 5.78 7.48
CA LEU A 98 13.53 6.33 6.15
C LEU A 98 12.39 7.24 5.71
N VAL A 99 11.14 6.77 5.85
CA VAL A 99 9.95 7.54 5.48
C VAL A 99 9.84 8.79 6.34
N LEU A 100 10.02 8.67 7.66
CA LEU A 100 9.96 9.83 8.57
C LEU A 100 11.06 10.86 8.30
N ASP A 101 12.28 10.43 7.95
CA ASP A 101 13.35 11.34 7.58
C ASP A 101 13.06 12.09 6.28
N CYS A 102 12.52 11.39 5.27
CA CYS A 102 12.05 12.02 4.04
C CYS A 102 10.93 13.04 4.28
N ILE A 103 9.94 12.67 5.10
CA ILE A 103 8.82 13.58 5.45
C ILE A 103 9.31 14.81 6.21
N ARG A 104 10.20 14.62 7.18
CA ARG A 104 10.80 15.73 7.92
C ARG A 104 11.51 16.69 6.97
N TRP A 105 12.36 16.15 6.11
CA TRP A 105 13.07 16.97 5.12
C TRP A 105 12.11 17.73 4.20
N LEU A 106 11.05 17.07 3.70
CA LEU A 106 10.04 17.71 2.86
C LEU A 106 9.35 18.87 3.57
N LYS A 107 8.95 18.70 4.83
CA LYS A 107 8.29 19.74 5.62
C LYS A 107 9.22 20.92 5.91
N GLU A 108 10.49 20.63 6.21
CA GLU A 108 11.48 21.69 6.51
C GLU A 108 11.87 22.53 5.28
N ILE A 109 11.91 21.91 4.09
CA ILE A 109 12.41 22.55 2.88
C ILE A 109 11.31 23.12 1.99
N LEU A 110 10.14 22.46 1.94
CA LEU A 110 9.11 22.75 0.94
C LEU A 110 7.85 23.37 1.51
N ASP A 111 7.73 23.47 2.82
CA ASP A 111 6.52 23.99 3.49
C ASP A 111 5.21 23.37 2.92
N ILE A 112 5.25 22.07 2.66
CA ILE A 112 4.10 21.34 2.13
C ILE A 112 3.21 20.84 3.26
N LYS A 113 1.91 20.83 3.01
CA LYS A 113 0.92 20.19 3.87
C LYS A 113 0.68 18.77 3.41
N LEU A 114 0.78 17.84 4.36
CA LEU A 114 0.52 16.43 4.15
C LEU A 114 -0.73 16.02 4.93
N PHE A 115 -1.47 15.07 4.36
CA PHE A 115 -2.71 14.59 4.93
C PHE A 115 -2.70 13.07 4.99
N THR A 116 -3.42 12.48 5.94
CA THR A 116 -3.59 11.03 5.98
C THR A 116 -4.38 10.55 4.75
N CYS A 117 -4.13 9.31 4.34
CA CYS A 117 -4.97 8.61 3.36
C CYS A 117 -6.03 7.80 4.10
N GLU A 118 -7.30 8.01 3.80
CA GLU A 118 -8.38 7.16 4.27
C GLU A 118 -8.76 6.15 3.19
N HIS A 119 -8.83 4.87 3.57
CA HIS A 119 -9.10 3.75 2.66
C HIS A 119 -10.40 3.02 2.99
N THR A 120 -11.35 3.71 3.60
CA THR A 120 -12.59 3.13 4.13
C THR A 120 -13.38 2.30 3.13
N ASN A 121 -13.26 2.60 1.84
CA ASN A 121 -14.06 1.99 0.79
C ASN A 121 -13.32 0.94 -0.05
N LEU A 122 -12.01 0.76 0.09
CA LEU A 122 -11.26 -0.13 -0.81
C LEU A 122 -11.76 -1.58 -0.75
N ILE A 123 -11.85 -2.12 0.45
CA ILE A 123 -12.23 -3.52 0.65
C ILE A 123 -13.66 -3.76 0.17
N SER A 124 -14.59 -2.86 0.52
CA SER A 124 -15.98 -2.96 0.08
C SER A 124 -16.12 -2.80 -1.44
N THR A 125 -15.37 -1.89 -2.05
CA THR A 125 -15.35 -1.71 -3.52
C THR A 125 -14.90 -2.97 -4.23
N ILE A 126 -13.83 -3.62 -3.75
CA ILE A 126 -13.34 -4.88 -4.35
C ILE A 126 -14.38 -5.99 -4.15
N LYS A 127 -14.95 -6.14 -2.96
CA LYS A 127 -15.96 -7.17 -2.66
C LYS A 127 -17.26 -7.00 -3.46
N ASN A 128 -17.65 -5.76 -3.72
CA ASN A 128 -18.88 -5.47 -4.48
C ASN A 128 -18.70 -5.60 -6.00
N ASN A 129 -17.48 -5.86 -6.47
CA ASN A 129 -17.18 -6.11 -7.89
C ASN A 129 -16.52 -7.50 -8.08
N PRO A 130 -17.29 -8.58 -7.92
CA PRO A 130 -16.74 -9.95 -7.99
C PRO A 130 -16.20 -10.31 -9.37
N ASP A 131 -16.71 -9.70 -10.44
CA ASP A 131 -16.24 -9.93 -11.82
C ASP A 131 -15.05 -9.03 -12.20
N GLY A 132 -14.63 -8.15 -11.31
CA GLY A 132 -13.53 -7.21 -11.54
C GLY A 132 -12.15 -7.89 -11.56
N ASP A 133 -11.20 -7.22 -12.21
CA ASP A 133 -9.79 -7.66 -12.31
C ASP A 133 -9.02 -7.56 -10.99
N THR A 134 -9.70 -7.27 -9.90
CA THR A 134 -9.08 -7.08 -8.58
C THR A 134 -9.80 -7.94 -7.56
N LYS A 135 -9.04 -8.78 -6.85
CA LYS A 135 -9.56 -9.70 -5.84
C LYS A 135 -8.82 -9.49 -4.52
N ILE A 136 -9.49 -9.74 -3.40
CA ILE A 136 -8.81 -9.82 -2.10
C ILE A 136 -8.18 -11.21 -1.99
N TYR A 137 -6.85 -11.25 -2.02
CA TYR A 137 -6.11 -12.51 -1.85
C TYR A 137 -5.99 -12.89 -0.37
N LYS A 138 -5.76 -11.88 0.51
CA LYS A 138 -5.59 -12.09 1.93
C LYS A 138 -5.96 -10.83 2.69
N GLN A 139 -6.58 -10.96 3.84
CA GLN A 139 -6.88 -9.82 4.70
C GLN A 139 -6.65 -10.16 6.17
N MET A 140 -6.19 -9.16 6.92
CA MET A 140 -6.19 -9.17 8.38
C MET A 140 -7.39 -8.38 8.88
N MET A 141 -8.14 -8.97 9.80
CA MET A 141 -9.30 -8.35 10.44
C MET A 141 -9.09 -8.32 11.94
N GLU A 142 -9.23 -7.16 12.54
CA GLU A 142 -9.30 -6.96 13.98
C GLU A 142 -10.74 -6.64 14.35
N LEU A 143 -11.38 -7.53 15.09
CA LEU A 143 -12.79 -7.43 15.41
C LEU A 143 -13.04 -6.47 16.58
N LYS A 144 -14.08 -5.66 16.49
CA LYS A 144 -14.48 -4.74 17.58
C LYS A 144 -14.77 -5.46 18.90
N SER A 145 -15.19 -6.71 18.84
CA SER A 145 -15.44 -7.57 20.03
C SER A 145 -14.16 -8.10 20.68
N GLY A 146 -12.98 -7.74 20.16
CA GLY A 146 -11.69 -8.32 20.50
C GLY A 146 -11.39 -9.58 19.69
N GLY A 147 -10.10 -9.82 19.50
CA GLY A 147 -9.62 -10.91 18.65
C GLY A 147 -9.38 -10.47 17.22
N SER A 148 -8.56 -11.27 16.51
CA SER A 148 -8.15 -11.01 15.14
C SER A 148 -8.20 -12.28 14.31
N ALA A 149 -8.40 -12.12 13.01
CA ALA A 149 -8.38 -13.21 12.04
C ALA A 149 -7.62 -12.80 10.78
N GLU A 150 -6.72 -13.67 10.34
CA GLU A 150 -6.08 -13.55 9.05
C GLU A 150 -6.70 -14.57 8.09
N LEU A 151 -7.34 -14.10 7.03
CA LEU A 151 -8.04 -14.92 6.06
C LEU A 151 -7.28 -14.88 4.73
N THR A 152 -6.98 -16.07 4.18
CA THR A 152 -6.32 -16.20 2.87
C THR A 152 -7.26 -16.93 1.92
N ALA A 153 -7.57 -16.31 0.80
CA ALA A 153 -8.44 -16.88 -0.23
C ALA A 153 -7.71 -17.95 -1.05
N SER A 154 -8.45 -18.98 -1.48
CA SER A 154 -7.93 -19.97 -2.41
C SER A 154 -8.08 -19.51 -3.85
N ALA A 155 -7.01 -19.63 -4.64
CA ALA A 155 -7.05 -19.35 -6.07
C ALA A 155 -7.98 -20.29 -6.85
N ASP A 156 -8.11 -21.53 -6.38
CA ASP A 156 -8.95 -22.57 -7.00
C ASP A 156 -10.46 -22.31 -6.83
N ARG A 157 -10.82 -21.42 -5.90
CA ARG A 157 -12.20 -21.03 -5.59
C ARG A 157 -12.48 -19.56 -5.90
N ASP A 158 -11.92 -19.05 -6.96
CA ASP A 158 -12.07 -17.64 -7.42
C ASP A 158 -11.82 -16.59 -6.32
N TYR A 159 -10.86 -16.87 -5.43
CA TYR A 159 -10.49 -15.99 -4.32
C TYR A 159 -11.59 -15.74 -3.27
N VAL A 160 -12.47 -16.70 -3.07
CA VAL A 160 -13.44 -16.66 -1.97
C VAL A 160 -12.72 -16.72 -0.63
N LEU A 161 -13.03 -15.77 0.25
CA LEU A 161 -12.45 -15.75 1.58
C LEU A 161 -13.07 -16.83 2.48
N PRO A 162 -12.25 -17.57 3.24
CA PRO A 162 -12.77 -18.52 4.22
C PRO A 162 -13.77 -17.88 5.18
N PHE A 163 -14.72 -18.65 5.66
CA PHE A 163 -15.78 -18.28 6.59
C PHE A 163 -16.73 -17.20 6.06
N THR A 164 -16.24 -15.97 5.83
CA THR A 164 -17.13 -14.85 5.44
C THR A 164 -17.63 -14.99 4.01
N GLY A 165 -16.74 -15.26 3.07
CA GLY A 165 -17.10 -15.51 1.67
C GLY A 165 -17.82 -16.84 1.49
N GLU A 166 -17.31 -17.91 2.09
CA GLU A 166 -17.90 -19.24 2.03
C GLU A 166 -19.33 -19.29 2.60
N LEU A 167 -19.58 -18.55 3.69
CA LEU A 167 -20.94 -18.49 4.25
C LEU A 167 -21.89 -17.71 3.35
N ARG A 168 -21.41 -16.66 2.67
CA ARG A 168 -22.22 -15.94 1.66
C ARG A 168 -22.57 -16.84 0.47
N GLU A 169 -21.60 -17.61 -0.03
CA GLU A 169 -21.83 -18.62 -1.08
C GLU A 169 -22.85 -19.66 -0.64
N LEU A 170 -22.66 -20.23 0.56
CA LEU A 170 -23.56 -21.22 1.11
C LEU A 170 -25.01 -20.71 1.19
N ILE A 171 -25.22 -19.47 1.64
CA ILE A 171 -26.54 -18.84 1.69
C ILE A 171 -27.11 -18.67 0.28
N THR A 172 -26.29 -18.27 -0.68
CA THR A 172 -26.73 -18.04 -2.07
C THR A 172 -27.05 -19.33 -2.79
N GLU A 173 -26.21 -20.34 -2.66
CA GLU A 173 -26.42 -21.67 -3.30
C GLU A 173 -27.64 -22.42 -2.74
N ASN A 174 -28.04 -22.11 -1.51
CA ASN A 174 -29.18 -22.75 -0.85
C ASN A 174 -30.36 -21.78 -0.65
N ASP A 175 -30.52 -20.82 -1.54
CA ASP A 175 -31.54 -19.77 -1.43
C ASP A 175 -32.95 -20.32 -1.26
N GLU A 176 -33.29 -21.46 -1.92
CA GLU A 176 -34.58 -22.15 -1.76
C GLU A 176 -34.85 -22.60 -0.32
N LEU A 177 -33.83 -23.01 0.43
CA LEU A 177 -33.98 -23.39 1.84
C LEU A 177 -34.23 -22.14 2.70
N PHE A 178 -33.58 -21.04 2.41
CA PHE A 178 -33.72 -19.80 3.13
C PHE A 178 -35.04 -19.08 2.80
N HIS A 179 -35.66 -19.31 1.67
CA HIS A 179 -37.01 -18.80 1.37
C HIS A 179 -38.05 -19.21 2.40
N LYS A 180 -37.84 -20.35 3.08
CA LYS A 180 -38.76 -20.84 4.15
C LYS A 180 -38.48 -20.18 5.50
N SER A 181 -37.36 -19.47 5.63
CA SER A 181 -36.93 -18.81 6.87
C SER A 181 -36.13 -17.54 6.54
N PRO A 182 -36.77 -16.51 5.93
CA PRO A 182 -36.11 -15.32 5.48
C PRO A 182 -35.44 -14.55 6.62
N GLU A 183 -36.01 -14.64 7.83
CA GLU A 183 -35.42 -13.99 9.04
C GLU A 183 -34.07 -14.59 9.42
N ILE A 184 -33.88 -15.93 9.24
CA ILE A 184 -32.58 -16.56 9.50
C ILE A 184 -31.54 -16.10 8.46
N ARG A 185 -31.94 -16.03 7.18
CA ARG A 185 -31.10 -15.54 6.11
C ARG A 185 -30.62 -14.11 6.42
N GLU A 186 -31.56 -13.25 6.75
CA GLU A 186 -31.26 -11.85 7.06
C GLU A 186 -30.36 -11.71 8.28
N LEU A 187 -30.63 -12.47 9.35
CA LEU A 187 -29.80 -12.48 10.56
C LEU A 187 -28.34 -12.87 10.26
N LEU A 188 -28.13 -13.90 9.43
CA LEU A 188 -26.79 -14.36 9.04
C LEU A 188 -26.06 -13.32 8.19
N LEU A 189 -26.74 -12.71 7.24
CA LEU A 189 -26.17 -11.65 6.39
C LEU A 189 -25.83 -10.39 7.20
N GLN A 190 -26.71 -9.97 8.10
CA GLN A 190 -26.47 -8.85 9.01
C GLN A 190 -25.27 -9.13 9.94
N TYR A 191 -25.17 -10.35 10.47
CA TYR A 191 -24.01 -10.73 11.28
C TYR A 191 -22.68 -10.62 10.51
N LEU A 192 -22.65 -11.11 9.26
CA LEU A 192 -21.46 -10.99 8.41
C LEU A 192 -21.13 -9.52 8.12
N GLU A 193 -22.13 -8.75 7.73
CA GLU A 193 -21.97 -7.35 7.41
C GLU A 193 -21.48 -6.54 8.61
N GLU A 194 -22.07 -6.76 9.80
CA GLU A 194 -21.61 -6.13 11.04
C GLU A 194 -20.14 -6.43 11.31
N LYS A 195 -19.72 -7.69 11.17
CA LYS A 195 -18.31 -8.07 11.38
C LYS A 195 -17.38 -7.41 10.36
N GLU A 196 -17.77 -7.34 9.11
CA GLU A 196 -16.96 -6.77 8.05
C GLU A 196 -16.90 -5.24 8.13
N VAL A 197 -18.00 -4.56 8.41
CA VAL A 197 -18.07 -3.10 8.50
C VAL A 197 -17.39 -2.57 9.75
N THR A 198 -17.48 -3.29 10.87
CA THR A 198 -16.91 -2.84 12.15
C THR A 198 -15.47 -3.28 12.38
N ALA A 199 -14.93 -4.17 11.55
CA ALA A 199 -13.55 -4.62 11.68
C ALA A 199 -12.57 -3.50 11.28
N ASN A 200 -11.45 -3.44 11.99
CA ASN A 200 -10.26 -2.75 11.51
C ASN A 200 -9.46 -3.68 10.60
N TYR A 201 -8.91 -3.14 9.52
CA TYR A 201 -8.09 -3.88 8.55
C TYR A 201 -6.68 -3.27 8.52
N PRO A 202 -5.73 -3.75 9.34
CA PRO A 202 -4.36 -3.23 9.34
C PRO A 202 -3.68 -3.38 7.98
N TYR A 203 -3.97 -4.48 7.27
CA TYR A 203 -3.48 -4.71 5.91
C TYR A 203 -4.37 -5.66 5.11
N VAL A 204 -4.25 -5.52 3.80
CA VAL A 204 -4.81 -6.45 2.81
C VAL A 204 -3.76 -6.82 1.77
N TYR A 205 -3.91 -8.00 1.17
CA TYR A 205 -3.20 -8.41 -0.03
C TYR A 205 -4.19 -8.42 -1.18
N VAL A 206 -3.93 -7.61 -2.16
CA VAL A 206 -4.78 -7.47 -3.33
C VAL A 206 -4.15 -8.18 -4.52
N LYS A 207 -4.88 -9.08 -5.14
CA LYS A 207 -4.50 -9.72 -6.41
C LYS A 207 -5.05 -8.89 -7.55
N ARG A 208 -4.18 -8.43 -8.42
CA ARG A 208 -4.53 -7.87 -9.73
C ARG A 208 -4.49 -8.99 -10.75
N VAL A 209 -5.62 -9.26 -11.39
CA VAL A 209 -5.76 -10.35 -12.36
C VAL A 209 -5.64 -9.79 -13.76
N LYS A 210 -4.57 -10.15 -14.47
CA LYS A 210 -4.32 -9.80 -15.87
C LYS A 210 -4.37 -8.29 -16.19
N PRO A 211 -3.73 -7.40 -15.45
CA PRO A 211 -3.52 -6.05 -15.94
C PRO A 211 -2.68 -6.10 -17.21
N VAL A 212 -3.00 -5.26 -18.19
CA VAL A 212 -2.60 -5.38 -19.61
C VAL A 212 -1.08 -5.51 -19.83
N GLU A 213 -0.25 -4.91 -18.99
CA GLU A 213 1.20 -4.84 -19.20
C GLU A 213 2.02 -5.53 -18.10
N THR A 214 1.40 -5.93 -17.00
CA THR A 214 2.15 -6.30 -15.79
C THR A 214 2.01 -7.76 -15.38
N ASN A 215 1.25 -8.57 -16.13
CA ASN A 215 0.80 -9.90 -15.71
C ASN A 215 0.12 -9.89 -14.34
N SER A 216 -0.47 -11.00 -13.93
CA SER A 216 -1.09 -11.07 -12.61
C SER A 216 -0.05 -10.94 -11.49
N TYR A 217 -0.37 -10.15 -10.46
CA TYR A 217 0.52 -9.95 -9.32
C TYR A 217 -0.28 -9.74 -8.03
N ILE A 218 0.40 -9.85 -6.90
CA ILE A 218 -0.16 -9.56 -5.57
C ILE A 218 0.62 -8.40 -4.96
N VAL A 219 -0.09 -7.42 -4.44
CA VAL A 219 0.46 -6.32 -3.66
C VAL A 219 -0.12 -6.34 -2.25
N LYS A 220 0.74 -6.18 -1.25
CA LYS A 220 0.33 -5.91 0.13
C LYS A 220 0.11 -4.41 0.29
N ILE A 221 -1.02 -4.04 0.86
CA ILE A 221 -1.36 -2.68 1.24
C ILE A 221 -1.50 -2.67 2.76
N THR A 222 -0.63 -1.94 3.44
CA THR A 222 -0.66 -1.76 4.90
C THR A 222 -1.22 -0.37 5.17
N PHE A 223 -2.33 -0.29 5.88
CA PHE A 223 -3.06 0.96 6.15
C PHE A 223 -2.61 1.64 7.42
N ASP A 224 -2.12 0.89 8.40
CA ASP A 224 -1.71 1.38 9.71
C ASP A 224 -0.19 1.64 9.81
N PHE A 225 0.46 1.92 8.69
CA PHE A 225 1.88 2.19 8.67
C PHE A 225 2.20 3.53 9.37
N ILE A 226 3.10 3.50 10.35
CA ILE A 226 3.51 4.65 11.19
C ILE A 226 2.30 5.35 11.82
N ASP A 227 1.71 4.72 12.83
CA ASP A 227 0.56 5.26 13.55
C ASP A 227 -0.65 5.56 12.66
N SER A 228 -0.88 4.75 11.64
CA SER A 228 -1.98 4.89 10.66
C SER A 228 -1.97 6.20 9.86
N LYS A 229 -0.80 6.87 9.78
CA LYS A 229 -0.65 8.12 9.02
C LYS A 229 -0.32 7.92 7.56
N TYR A 230 0.29 6.80 7.22
CA TYR A 230 0.78 6.52 5.88
C TYR A 230 0.30 5.16 5.40
N THR A 231 0.27 5.00 4.08
CA THR A 231 -0.03 3.73 3.45
C THR A 231 1.23 3.16 2.83
N LEU A 232 1.58 1.93 3.22
CA LEU A 232 2.73 1.23 2.66
C LEU A 232 2.27 0.16 1.66
N LEU A 233 2.75 0.26 0.41
CA LEU A 233 2.58 -0.76 -0.60
C LEU A 233 3.84 -1.59 -0.72
N GLN A 234 3.70 -2.91 -0.72
CA GLN A 234 4.82 -3.85 -0.89
C GLN A 234 4.50 -4.83 -2.01
N HIS A 235 5.39 -4.94 -2.98
CA HIS A 235 5.29 -5.98 -4.00
C HIS A 235 5.77 -7.30 -3.42
N ILE A 236 4.92 -8.31 -3.44
CA ILE A 236 5.20 -9.57 -2.75
C ILE A 236 5.48 -10.71 -3.72
N THR A 237 4.70 -10.83 -4.78
CA THR A 237 4.84 -11.95 -5.72
C THR A 237 4.48 -11.55 -7.14
N GLY A 238 5.19 -12.15 -8.07
CA GLY A 238 4.93 -12.09 -9.50
C GLY A 238 6.01 -12.87 -10.22
N GLU A 239 5.67 -13.50 -11.32
CA GLU A 239 6.57 -14.38 -12.08
C GLU A 239 7.77 -13.65 -12.68
N CYS A 240 7.66 -12.34 -12.89
CA CYS A 240 8.71 -11.53 -13.47
C CYS A 240 9.18 -10.46 -12.48
N LYS A 241 10.45 -10.54 -12.05
CA LYS A 241 11.07 -9.58 -11.11
C LYS A 241 11.25 -8.19 -11.72
N ASP A 242 11.36 -8.12 -13.04
CA ASP A 242 11.67 -6.89 -13.75
C ASP A 242 10.48 -5.94 -13.90
N LEU A 243 9.27 -6.40 -13.55
CA LEU A 243 8.04 -5.61 -13.63
C LEU A 243 7.60 -4.97 -12.29
N GLY A 244 8.48 -4.91 -11.30
CA GLY A 244 8.14 -4.39 -9.96
C GLY A 244 7.66 -2.94 -9.98
N LYS A 245 8.29 -2.09 -10.78
CA LYS A 245 7.93 -0.68 -10.94
C LYS A 245 6.57 -0.51 -11.62
N GLU A 246 6.34 -1.21 -12.73
CA GLU A 246 5.10 -1.17 -13.50
C GLU A 246 3.92 -1.65 -12.66
N ARG A 247 4.13 -2.71 -11.89
CA ARG A 247 3.12 -3.25 -10.96
C ARG A 247 2.76 -2.28 -9.85
N MET A 248 3.74 -1.60 -9.27
CA MET A 248 3.48 -0.56 -8.27
C MET A 248 2.75 0.62 -8.87
N ASN A 249 3.10 1.05 -10.08
CA ASN A 249 2.39 2.11 -10.79
C ASN A 249 0.93 1.70 -11.06
N ASP A 250 0.68 0.47 -11.53
CA ASP A 250 -0.67 -0.06 -11.74
C ASP A 250 -1.47 -0.12 -10.43
N ALA A 251 -0.86 -0.57 -9.33
CA ALA A 251 -1.52 -0.64 -8.03
C ALA A 251 -1.93 0.75 -7.53
N ILE A 252 -1.05 1.74 -7.62
CA ILE A 252 -1.33 3.12 -7.20
C ILE A 252 -2.40 3.74 -8.09
N LYS A 253 -2.30 3.56 -9.41
CA LYS A 253 -3.31 4.02 -10.36
C LYS A 253 -4.68 3.44 -10.01
N TYR A 254 -4.78 2.14 -9.78
CA TYR A 254 -6.01 1.49 -9.36
C TYR A 254 -6.58 2.08 -8.07
N LEU A 255 -5.74 2.29 -7.06
CA LEU A 255 -6.17 2.89 -5.79
C LEU A 255 -6.73 4.31 -5.98
N CYS A 256 -6.09 5.13 -6.83
CA CYS A 256 -6.56 6.47 -7.15
C CYS A 256 -7.89 6.46 -7.91
N GLU A 257 -8.02 5.61 -8.93
CA GLU A 257 -9.20 5.53 -9.78
C GLU A 257 -10.40 4.89 -9.07
N SER A 258 -10.17 3.98 -8.14
CA SER A 258 -11.24 3.36 -7.34
C SER A 258 -11.86 4.29 -6.28
N GLY A 259 -11.37 5.53 -6.16
CA GLY A 259 -11.80 6.47 -5.11
C GLY A 259 -11.40 6.03 -3.70
N SER A 260 -10.43 5.10 -3.62
CA SER A 260 -9.98 4.53 -2.34
C SER A 260 -9.02 5.44 -1.58
N PHE A 261 -8.50 6.50 -2.23
CA PHE A 261 -7.73 7.54 -1.57
C PHE A 261 -8.62 8.76 -1.34
N THR A 262 -9.04 8.95 -0.10
CA THR A 262 -9.65 10.21 0.34
C THR A 262 -8.70 10.94 1.27
N GLN A 263 -8.71 12.26 1.18
CA GLN A 263 -7.90 13.11 2.04
C GLN A 263 -8.48 13.10 3.45
N GLY A 264 -7.67 12.70 4.42
CA GLY A 264 -8.02 12.70 5.83
C GLY A 264 -7.50 13.93 6.57
N ALA A 265 -7.07 13.75 7.83
CA ALA A 265 -6.55 14.83 8.66
C ALA A 265 -5.15 15.30 8.23
N GLU A 266 -4.84 16.58 8.46
CA GLU A 266 -3.49 17.13 8.28
C GLU A 266 -2.53 16.48 9.29
N ILE A 267 -1.32 16.06 8.83
CA ILE A 267 -0.33 15.34 9.63
C ILE A 267 0.73 16.30 10.15
#